data_74e1cc1a8c9f8651e62b91f3e2dca84f
#
_entry.id   74e1cc1a8c9f8651e62b91f3e2dca84f
#
_cell.length_a   1.000
_cell.length_b   1.000
_cell.length_c   1.000
_cell.angle_alpha   90.00
_cell.angle_beta   90.00
_cell.angle_gamma   90.00
#
_symmetry.space_group_name_H-M   'P 1'
#
loop_
_entity.id
_entity.type
_entity.pdbx_description
1 polymer ?
#
loop_
_entity_poly.entity_id
_entity_poly.type
_entity_poly.pdbx_seq_one_letter_code
_entity_poly.pdbx_strand_id
1 'polypeptide(L)'
;MLLYSLLHLTGYNLSIDDLKDFRKLKSKTPGHPEYDLDIGVETTTGPLGQGIANAVGMAISEKILAAEFNEEDIKPIDHYTYAFLGDGCLMEGISHEACSFAGTHNLGKLICFYDENGISIDGEIKNWFTDDSVQRFDSYGWQTICIDGHNSDEINKAISRAKNEISKPSMIFCKTTIGCLLYTSPSPRDATLS
;
A
#
# COMPACT_ATOMS: atom_id res chain seq x y z
N MET A 1 2.15 -10.24 -4.69
CA MET A 1 3.43 -10.29 -5.46
C MET A 1 4.27 -9.04 -5.29
N LEU A 2 3.73 -7.81 -5.39
CA LEU A 2 4.51 -6.56 -5.28
C LEU A 2 5.40 -6.53 -4.03
N LEU A 3 4.86 -6.80 -2.84
CA LEU A 3 5.62 -6.85 -1.59
C LEU A 3 6.84 -7.77 -1.69
N TYR A 4 6.63 -9.02 -2.11
CA TYR A 4 7.72 -10.01 -2.20
C TYR A 4 8.78 -9.62 -3.23
N SER A 5 8.36 -9.04 -4.35
CA SER A 5 9.30 -8.53 -5.37
C SER A 5 10.16 -7.39 -4.83
N LEU A 6 9.56 -6.46 -4.08
CA LEU A 6 10.29 -5.37 -3.44
C LEU A 6 11.28 -5.92 -2.37
N LEU A 7 10.85 -6.85 -1.54
CA LEU A 7 11.70 -7.48 -0.54
C LEU A 7 12.90 -8.21 -1.19
N HIS A 8 12.64 -8.97 -2.28
CA HIS A 8 13.72 -9.59 -3.05
C HIS A 8 14.72 -8.55 -3.60
N LEU A 9 14.22 -7.50 -4.26
CA LEU A 9 15.05 -6.46 -4.89
C LEU A 9 15.84 -5.62 -3.87
N THR A 10 15.36 -5.53 -2.65
CA THR A 10 16.01 -4.79 -1.55
C THR A 10 16.90 -5.66 -0.68
N GLY A 11 17.09 -6.94 -1.04
CA GLY A 11 18.10 -7.81 -0.44
C GLY A 11 17.65 -8.61 0.78
N TYR A 12 16.33 -8.72 1.01
CA TYR A 12 15.81 -9.65 2.01
C TYR A 12 15.97 -11.11 1.56
N ASN A 13 15.82 -12.04 2.49
CA ASN A 13 16.02 -13.48 2.28
C ASN A 13 14.90 -14.15 1.46
N LEU A 14 14.67 -13.59 0.27
CA LEU A 14 13.74 -14.11 -0.73
C LEU A 14 14.45 -14.29 -2.07
N SER A 15 14.50 -15.51 -2.56
CA SER A 15 15.10 -15.84 -3.86
C SER A 15 14.10 -15.67 -5.02
N ILE A 16 14.62 -15.67 -6.24
CA ILE A 16 13.77 -15.74 -7.45
C ILE A 16 12.92 -17.02 -7.47
N ASP A 17 13.42 -18.11 -6.95
CA ASP A 17 12.68 -19.38 -6.91
C ASP A 17 11.54 -19.31 -5.87
N ASP A 18 11.76 -18.62 -4.74
CA ASP A 18 10.66 -18.32 -3.80
C ASP A 18 9.56 -17.47 -4.46
N LEU A 19 9.92 -16.52 -5.34
CA LEU A 19 8.95 -15.73 -6.10
C LEU A 19 8.18 -16.57 -7.15
N LYS A 20 8.84 -17.52 -7.82
CA LYS A 20 8.18 -18.46 -8.75
C LYS A 20 7.22 -19.42 -8.03
N ASP A 21 7.42 -19.62 -6.73
CA ASP A 21 6.56 -20.44 -5.89
C ASP A 21 5.41 -19.66 -5.24
N PHE A 22 5.14 -18.44 -5.72
CA PHE A 22 4.04 -17.60 -5.25
C PHE A 22 2.71 -18.36 -5.24
N ARG A 23 2.04 -18.36 -4.08
CA ARG A 23 0.77 -19.02 -3.81
C ARG A 23 0.82 -20.57 -3.84
N LYS A 24 1.99 -21.18 -3.95
CA LYS A 24 2.10 -22.63 -3.78
C LYS A 24 2.01 -23.00 -2.31
N LEU A 25 1.54 -24.22 -2.05
CA LEU A 25 1.43 -24.75 -0.69
C LEU A 25 2.81 -24.78 -0.01
N LYS A 26 2.92 -24.26 1.19
CA LYS A 26 4.17 -24.17 1.99
C LYS A 26 5.26 -23.29 1.39
N SER A 27 4.96 -22.44 0.40
CA SER A 27 5.93 -21.46 -0.08
C SER A 27 6.13 -20.33 0.94
N LYS A 28 7.27 -19.66 0.87
CA LYS A 28 7.53 -18.42 1.63
C LYS A 28 6.71 -17.22 1.14
N THR A 29 6.02 -17.37 0.00
CA THR A 29 5.28 -16.31 -0.68
C THR A 29 3.80 -16.65 -0.84
N PRO A 30 3.05 -16.84 0.29
CA PRO A 30 1.62 -17.09 0.22
C PRO A 30 0.86 -15.93 -0.40
N GLY A 31 -0.36 -16.18 -0.89
CA GLY A 31 -1.21 -15.14 -1.48
C GLY A 31 -1.60 -14.03 -0.51
N HIS A 32 -1.78 -14.39 0.76
CA HIS A 32 -1.92 -13.45 1.89
C HIS A 32 -0.61 -13.46 2.67
N PRO A 33 0.17 -12.36 2.66
CA PRO A 33 1.42 -12.29 3.41
C PRO A 33 1.21 -12.55 4.90
N GLU A 34 2.02 -13.40 5.46
CA GLU A 34 2.06 -13.69 6.89
C GLU A 34 3.30 -13.05 7.51
N TYR A 35 3.17 -12.61 8.77
CA TYR A 35 4.27 -12.03 9.52
C TYR A 35 5.47 -12.99 9.56
N ASP A 36 6.60 -12.53 9.03
CA ASP A 36 7.85 -13.27 8.98
C ASP A 36 9.03 -12.28 8.81
N LEU A 37 9.71 -11.96 9.90
CA LEU A 37 10.82 -11.02 9.89
C LEU A 37 12.04 -11.55 9.14
N ASP A 38 12.23 -12.85 8.99
CA ASP A 38 13.37 -13.43 8.28
C ASP A 38 13.33 -13.07 6.79
N ILE A 39 12.13 -12.90 6.25
CA ILE A 39 11.92 -12.47 4.86
C ILE A 39 11.47 -11.01 4.73
N GLY A 40 11.33 -10.28 5.84
CA GLY A 40 11.00 -8.86 5.88
C GLY A 40 9.49 -8.53 5.86
N VAL A 41 8.62 -9.49 6.12
CA VAL A 41 7.17 -9.25 6.23
C VAL A 41 6.82 -8.83 7.64
N GLU A 42 6.55 -7.55 7.84
CA GLU A 42 6.36 -6.93 9.15
C GLU A 42 4.95 -7.10 9.73
N THR A 43 3.96 -7.46 8.90
CA THR A 43 2.58 -7.69 9.36
C THR A 43 1.84 -8.67 8.47
N THR A 44 0.94 -9.45 9.06
CA THR A 44 0.01 -10.30 8.32
C THR A 44 -1.07 -9.44 7.68
N THR A 45 -1.26 -9.60 6.38
CA THR A 45 -2.31 -8.93 5.61
C THR A 45 -3.06 -9.94 4.74
N GLY A 46 -4.15 -9.50 4.10
CA GLY A 46 -5.01 -10.34 3.26
C GLY A 46 -6.45 -9.89 3.39
N PRO A 47 -7.06 -9.89 4.60
CA PRO A 47 -8.36 -9.26 4.81
C PRO A 47 -8.29 -7.77 4.45
N LEU A 48 -9.17 -7.34 3.52
CA LEU A 48 -9.18 -5.97 3.01
C LEU A 48 -9.39 -4.94 4.13
N GLY A 49 -8.71 -3.80 4.04
CA GLY A 49 -8.77 -2.73 5.05
C GLY A 49 -7.84 -2.93 6.25
N GLN A 50 -7.45 -4.16 6.60
CA GLN A 50 -6.62 -4.41 7.77
C GLN A 50 -5.18 -3.89 7.58
N GLY A 51 -4.61 -4.04 6.39
CA GLY A 51 -3.25 -3.59 6.11
C GLY A 51 -3.08 -2.08 6.25
N ILE A 52 -4.02 -1.28 5.76
CA ILE A 52 -3.97 0.18 5.92
C ILE A 52 -4.15 0.59 7.39
N ALA A 53 -5.00 -0.09 8.14
CA ALA A 53 -5.17 0.16 9.57
C ALA A 53 -3.88 -0.16 10.35
N ASN A 54 -3.20 -1.27 10.03
CA ASN A 54 -1.88 -1.59 10.60
C ASN A 54 -0.83 -0.53 10.25
N ALA A 55 -0.80 -0.05 9.00
CA ALA A 55 0.12 1.01 8.59
C ALA A 55 -0.11 2.32 9.36
N VAL A 56 -1.36 2.67 9.62
CA VAL A 56 -1.71 3.82 10.48
C VAL A 56 -1.20 3.59 11.91
N GLY A 57 -1.35 2.36 12.45
CA GLY A 57 -0.80 1.98 13.76
C GLY A 57 0.73 2.09 13.82
N MET A 58 1.43 1.65 12.78
CA MET A 58 2.90 1.79 12.67
C MET A 58 3.32 3.26 12.61
N ALA A 59 2.63 4.08 11.81
CA ALA A 59 2.95 5.50 11.67
C ALA A 59 2.69 6.31 12.94
N ILE A 60 1.63 6.00 13.70
CA ILE A 60 1.42 6.66 15.01
C ILE A 60 2.45 6.22 16.03
N SER A 61 2.85 4.93 15.99
CA SER A 61 3.92 4.41 16.87
C SER A 61 5.25 5.10 16.59
N GLU A 62 5.62 5.26 15.31
CA GLU A 62 6.81 6.05 14.94
C GLU A 62 6.76 7.46 15.53
N LYS A 63 5.64 8.15 15.34
CA LYS A 63 5.47 9.53 15.84
C LYS A 63 5.58 9.64 17.35
N ILE A 64 5.01 8.69 18.11
CA ILE A 64 5.09 8.64 19.56
C ILE A 64 6.54 8.37 20.01
N LEU A 65 7.17 7.34 19.46
CA LEU A 65 8.53 6.96 19.80
C LEU A 65 9.54 8.06 19.41
N ALA A 66 9.34 8.72 18.28
CA ALA A 66 10.16 9.86 17.87
C ALA A 66 10.05 11.01 18.84
N ALA A 67 8.85 11.30 19.37
CA ALA A 67 8.65 12.34 20.37
C ALA A 67 9.28 11.99 21.73
N GLU A 68 9.40 10.70 22.06
CA GLU A 68 9.97 10.23 23.32
C GLU A 68 11.49 10.11 23.27
N PHE A 69 12.06 9.62 22.17
CA PHE A 69 13.45 9.19 22.10
C PHE A 69 14.35 10.06 21.21
N ASN A 70 13.79 10.91 20.32
CA ASN A 70 14.62 11.76 19.46
C ASN A 70 15.03 13.01 20.22
N GLU A 71 16.32 13.34 20.11
CA GLU A 71 16.91 14.60 20.54
C GLU A 71 17.28 15.46 19.32
N GLU A 72 17.72 16.71 19.56
CA GLU A 72 17.98 17.69 18.51
C GLU A 72 18.97 17.17 17.45
N ASP A 73 20.04 16.51 17.88
CA ASP A 73 21.11 16.00 17.01
C ASP A 73 21.08 14.46 16.80
N ILE A 74 20.26 13.74 17.55
CA ILE A 74 20.20 12.27 17.54
C ILE A 74 18.77 11.82 17.32
N LYS A 75 18.49 11.25 16.14
CA LYS A 75 17.15 10.80 15.75
C LYS A 75 17.12 9.29 15.47
N PRO A 76 17.13 8.46 16.51
CA PRO A 76 17.06 7.01 16.34
C PRO A 76 15.75 6.52 15.72
N ILE A 77 14.67 7.30 15.83
CA ILE A 77 13.35 6.99 15.26
C ILE A 77 13.03 8.00 14.17
N ASP A 78 13.27 7.63 12.91
CA ASP A 78 13.07 8.51 11.75
C ASP A 78 12.79 7.69 10.49
N HIS A 79 11.75 6.86 10.51
CA HIS A 79 11.38 6.02 9.38
C HIS A 79 10.00 6.37 8.83
N TYR A 80 9.80 6.03 7.55
CA TYR A 80 8.51 6.13 6.88
C TYR A 80 7.78 4.80 6.95
N THR A 81 6.44 4.87 6.98
CA THR A 81 5.57 3.72 6.76
C THR A 81 5.00 3.82 5.36
N TYR A 82 5.21 2.77 4.56
CA TYR A 82 4.66 2.66 3.21
C TYR A 82 3.57 1.59 3.19
N ALA A 83 2.43 1.91 2.55
CA ALA A 83 1.35 0.95 2.36
C ALA A 83 0.90 0.93 0.90
N PHE A 84 0.59 -0.27 0.40
CA PHE A 84 0.02 -0.49 -0.93
C PHE A 84 -1.38 -1.06 -0.76
N LEU A 85 -2.36 -0.49 -1.45
CA LEU A 85 -3.75 -0.89 -1.34
C LEU A 85 -4.46 -0.78 -2.70
N GLY A 86 -5.54 -1.51 -2.86
CA GLY A 86 -6.38 -1.45 -4.05
C GLY A 86 -7.80 -1.00 -3.72
N ASP A 87 -8.66 -0.96 -4.74
CA ASP A 87 -10.06 -0.51 -4.65
C ASP A 87 -10.82 -1.17 -3.49
N GLY A 88 -10.75 -2.49 -3.37
CA GLY A 88 -11.45 -3.23 -2.32
C GLY A 88 -11.02 -2.85 -0.89
N CYS A 89 -9.78 -2.41 -0.70
CA CYS A 89 -9.31 -1.95 0.61
C CYS A 89 -10.03 -0.67 1.05
N LEU A 90 -10.32 0.24 0.11
CA LEU A 90 -10.99 1.52 0.41
C LEU A 90 -12.50 1.40 0.58
N MET A 91 -13.09 0.25 0.24
CA MET A 91 -14.51 -0.04 0.49
C MET A 91 -14.78 -0.45 1.94
N GLU A 92 -13.77 -0.91 2.67
CA GLU A 92 -13.91 -1.39 4.03
C GLU A 92 -14.10 -0.23 5.03
N GLY A 93 -15.03 -0.39 5.98
CA GLY A 93 -15.32 0.63 7.00
C GLY A 93 -14.10 1.02 7.82
N ILE A 94 -13.27 0.05 8.20
CA ILE A 94 -12.04 0.31 8.96
C ILE A 94 -11.06 1.24 8.23
N SER A 95 -11.04 1.22 6.91
CA SER A 95 -10.20 2.14 6.12
C SER A 95 -10.62 3.59 6.29
N HIS A 96 -11.93 3.87 6.36
CA HIS A 96 -12.46 5.21 6.62
C HIS A 96 -12.04 5.72 7.99
N GLU A 97 -12.22 4.90 9.02
CA GLU A 97 -11.90 5.26 10.41
C GLU A 97 -10.41 5.49 10.59
N ALA A 98 -9.59 4.53 10.12
CA ALA A 98 -8.13 4.61 10.24
C ALA A 98 -7.54 5.80 9.44
N CYS A 99 -8.01 6.05 8.22
CA CYS A 99 -7.50 7.15 7.40
C CYS A 99 -7.93 8.52 7.94
N SER A 100 -9.16 8.65 8.45
CA SER A 100 -9.61 9.86 9.15
C SER A 100 -8.75 10.14 10.38
N PHE A 101 -8.46 9.11 11.17
CA PHE A 101 -7.56 9.22 12.32
C PHE A 101 -6.15 9.66 11.90
N ALA A 102 -5.58 9.08 10.85
CA ALA A 102 -4.26 9.42 10.35
C ALA A 102 -4.15 10.90 9.93
N GLY A 103 -5.17 11.41 9.24
CA GLY A 103 -5.23 12.82 8.85
C GLY A 103 -5.35 13.74 10.08
N THR A 104 -6.25 13.42 11.02
CA THR A 104 -6.44 14.17 12.26
C THR A 104 -5.15 14.29 13.08
N HIS A 105 -4.36 13.22 13.12
CA HIS A 105 -3.09 13.18 13.86
C HIS A 105 -1.87 13.61 13.05
N ASN A 106 -2.05 14.07 11.80
CA ASN A 106 -0.97 14.58 10.96
C ASN A 106 0.20 13.59 10.85
N LEU A 107 -0.08 12.36 10.40
CA LEU A 107 0.92 11.31 10.31
C LEU A 107 1.77 11.47 9.02
N GLY A 108 2.61 12.50 8.96
CA GLY A 108 3.33 12.92 7.75
C GLY A 108 4.33 11.91 7.19
N LYS A 109 4.72 10.89 7.97
CA LYS A 109 5.57 9.80 7.50
C LYS A 109 4.80 8.57 7.00
N LEU A 110 3.47 8.65 6.91
CA LEU A 110 2.63 7.64 6.28
C LEU A 110 2.44 7.98 4.81
N ILE A 111 2.94 7.14 3.93
CA ILE A 111 2.82 7.28 2.47
C ILE A 111 2.13 6.04 1.91
N CYS A 112 0.95 6.23 1.35
CA CYS A 112 0.15 5.17 0.78
C CYS A 112 0.11 5.26 -0.74
N PHE A 113 0.17 4.11 -1.40
CA PHE A 113 -0.02 3.96 -2.85
C PHE A 113 -1.33 3.23 -3.08
N TYR A 114 -2.26 3.88 -3.73
CA TYR A 114 -3.52 3.31 -4.11
C TYR A 114 -3.47 2.89 -5.58
N ASP A 115 -3.54 1.59 -5.81
CA ASP A 115 -3.64 0.99 -7.14
C ASP A 115 -5.09 1.13 -7.64
N GLU A 116 -5.34 2.25 -8.34
CA GLU A 116 -6.63 2.60 -8.90
C GLU A 116 -6.80 1.92 -10.26
N ASN A 117 -7.12 0.64 -10.27
CA ASN A 117 -7.25 -0.16 -11.48
C ASN A 117 -8.70 -0.49 -11.85
N GLY A 118 -9.66 -0.10 -11.04
CA GLY A 118 -11.08 -0.29 -11.29
C GLY A 118 -11.58 -1.73 -11.11
N ILE A 119 -10.76 -2.61 -10.52
CA ILE A 119 -11.09 -4.03 -10.33
C ILE A 119 -11.00 -4.38 -8.84
N SER A 120 -11.99 -5.11 -8.36
CA SER A 120 -11.94 -5.71 -7.02
C SER A 120 -12.51 -7.12 -7.07
N ILE A 121 -11.78 -8.07 -6.49
CA ILE A 121 -12.13 -9.51 -6.40
C ILE A 121 -12.38 -10.10 -7.79
N ASP A 122 -13.62 -10.06 -8.30
CA ASP A 122 -14.07 -10.79 -9.47
C ASP A 122 -14.47 -9.89 -10.64
N GLY A 123 -14.42 -8.56 -10.51
CA GLY A 123 -14.90 -7.71 -11.59
C GLY A 123 -14.72 -6.21 -11.37
N GLU A 124 -15.32 -5.47 -12.28
CA GLU A 124 -15.30 -4.02 -12.28
C GLU A 124 -16.08 -3.43 -11.09
N ILE A 125 -15.54 -2.37 -10.51
CA ILE A 125 -16.17 -1.66 -9.38
C ILE A 125 -17.23 -0.66 -9.81
N LYS A 126 -17.35 -0.37 -11.09
CA LYS A 126 -18.13 0.73 -11.69
C LYS A 126 -19.55 0.92 -11.17
N ASN A 127 -20.23 -0.15 -10.78
CA ASN A 127 -21.65 -0.08 -10.37
C ASN A 127 -21.86 -0.21 -8.85
N TRP A 128 -20.82 -0.32 -8.06
CA TRP A 128 -20.92 -0.58 -6.63
C TRP A 128 -19.86 0.11 -5.76
N PHE A 129 -18.90 0.79 -6.37
CA PHE A 129 -17.99 1.70 -5.69
C PHE A 129 -17.84 2.95 -6.58
N THR A 130 -18.47 4.04 -6.18
CA THR A 130 -18.55 5.29 -6.96
C THR A 130 -18.10 6.50 -6.16
N ASP A 131 -17.46 6.27 -5.01
CA ASP A 131 -16.93 7.34 -4.18
C ASP A 131 -15.83 8.11 -4.92
N ASP A 132 -15.82 9.43 -4.76
CA ASP A 132 -14.67 10.24 -5.12
C ASP A 132 -13.60 10.08 -4.03
N SER A 133 -12.72 9.12 -4.23
CA SER A 133 -11.68 8.80 -3.25
C SER A 133 -10.69 9.96 -3.04
N VAL A 134 -10.42 10.78 -4.08
CA VAL A 134 -9.54 11.95 -3.95
C VAL A 134 -10.15 12.96 -3.00
N GLN A 135 -11.42 13.37 -3.24
CA GLN A 135 -12.12 14.31 -2.36
C GLN A 135 -12.28 13.76 -0.94
N ARG A 136 -12.51 12.45 -0.82
CA ARG A 136 -12.60 11.80 0.49
C ARG A 136 -11.32 11.94 1.29
N PHE A 137 -10.16 11.66 0.70
CA PHE A 137 -8.86 11.80 1.38
C PHE A 137 -8.48 13.25 1.62
N ASP A 138 -8.83 14.17 0.72
CA ASP A 138 -8.70 15.62 0.96
C ASP A 138 -9.51 16.04 2.19
N SER A 139 -10.73 15.53 2.35
CA SER A 139 -11.58 15.83 3.51
C SER A 139 -11.04 15.26 4.83
N TYR A 140 -10.26 14.18 4.78
CA TYR A 140 -9.53 13.66 5.95
C TYR A 140 -8.28 14.46 6.29
N GLY A 141 -7.88 15.42 5.46
CA GLY A 141 -6.67 16.23 5.66
C GLY A 141 -5.39 15.59 5.14
N TRP A 142 -5.48 14.62 4.23
CA TRP A 142 -4.33 14.03 3.56
C TRP A 142 -3.82 14.90 2.41
N GLN A 143 -2.54 14.74 2.05
CA GLN A 143 -2.05 15.15 0.75
C GLN A 143 -2.46 14.12 -0.30
N THR A 144 -3.15 14.55 -1.35
CA THR A 144 -3.53 13.70 -2.48
C THR A 144 -2.65 14.00 -3.69
N ILE A 145 -2.17 12.95 -4.36
CA ILE A 145 -1.30 13.04 -5.53
C ILE A 145 -1.80 12.02 -6.57
N CYS A 146 -2.31 12.48 -7.71
CA CYS A 146 -2.77 11.61 -8.79
C CYS A 146 -1.69 11.48 -9.86
N ILE A 147 -1.40 10.26 -10.28
CA ILE A 147 -0.38 9.95 -11.28
C ILE A 147 -0.81 8.84 -12.24
N ASP A 148 -0.17 8.78 -13.39
CA ASP A 148 -0.11 7.56 -14.19
C ASP A 148 0.82 6.56 -13.49
N GLY A 149 0.25 5.47 -12.96
CA GLY A 149 0.99 4.44 -12.24
C GLY A 149 1.93 3.60 -13.13
N HIS A 150 1.92 3.81 -14.44
CA HIS A 150 2.86 3.21 -15.40
C HIS A 150 3.98 4.16 -15.82
N ASN A 151 3.95 5.43 -15.36
CA ASN A 151 4.96 6.43 -15.66
C ASN A 151 5.98 6.55 -14.51
N SER A 152 7.19 6.03 -14.72
CA SER A 152 8.25 6.02 -13.69
C SER A 152 8.67 7.43 -13.23
N ASP A 153 8.62 8.43 -14.11
CA ASP A 153 8.99 9.80 -13.75
C ASP A 153 7.93 10.45 -12.86
N GLU A 154 6.65 10.17 -13.12
CA GLU A 154 5.55 10.63 -12.25
C GLU A 154 5.61 9.94 -10.87
N ILE A 155 5.88 8.65 -10.84
CA ILE A 155 6.07 7.90 -9.59
C ILE A 155 7.20 8.51 -8.76
N ASN A 156 8.36 8.74 -9.36
CA ASN A 156 9.52 9.34 -8.66
C ASN A 156 9.22 10.74 -8.12
N LYS A 157 8.54 11.57 -8.90
CA LYS A 157 8.11 12.92 -8.48
C LYS A 157 7.09 12.85 -7.34
N ALA A 158 6.13 11.93 -7.41
CA ALA A 158 5.12 11.73 -6.37
C ALA A 158 5.75 11.28 -5.05
N ILE A 159 6.67 10.32 -5.08
CA ILE A 159 7.40 9.87 -3.89
C ILE A 159 8.18 11.04 -3.27
N SER A 160 8.90 11.80 -4.09
CA SER A 160 9.66 12.97 -3.61
C SER A 160 8.74 14.02 -2.98
N ARG A 161 7.59 14.29 -3.60
CA ARG A 161 6.58 15.21 -3.08
C ARG A 161 5.97 14.72 -1.76
N ALA A 162 5.67 13.44 -1.66
CA ALA A 162 5.13 12.83 -0.45
C ALA A 162 6.14 12.86 0.70
N LYS A 163 7.42 12.60 0.44
CA LYS A 163 8.49 12.67 1.44
C LYS A 163 8.79 14.07 1.94
N ASN A 164 8.55 15.10 1.12
CA ASN A 164 8.71 16.50 1.50
C ASN A 164 7.53 17.04 2.33
N GLU A 165 6.40 16.35 2.31
CA GLU A 165 5.22 16.71 3.11
C GLU A 165 5.27 15.99 4.46
N ILE A 166 5.66 16.70 5.50
CA ILE A 166 5.83 16.15 6.85
C ILE A 166 4.64 16.44 7.78
N SER A 167 3.71 17.28 7.35
CA SER A 167 2.58 17.72 8.18
C SER A 167 1.29 16.93 7.94
N LYS A 168 1.25 16.09 6.89
CA LYS A 168 0.07 15.32 6.49
C LYS A 168 0.48 13.94 5.98
N PRO A 169 -0.32 12.89 6.21
CA PRO A 169 -0.14 11.65 5.47
C PRO A 169 -0.39 11.88 3.97
N SER A 170 0.24 11.06 3.12
CA SER A 170 0.12 11.17 1.67
C SER A 170 -0.55 9.95 1.06
N MET A 171 -1.53 10.16 0.17
CA MET A 171 -2.13 9.15 -0.68
C MET A 171 -1.76 9.42 -2.13
N ILE A 172 -1.02 8.51 -2.74
CA ILE A 172 -0.65 8.56 -4.15
C ILE A 172 -1.63 7.67 -4.92
N PHE A 173 -2.52 8.29 -5.68
CA PHE A 173 -3.50 7.63 -6.55
C PHE A 173 -2.80 7.23 -7.84
N CYS A 174 -2.48 5.96 -7.99
CA CYS A 174 -1.79 5.41 -9.14
C CYS A 174 -2.82 4.82 -10.10
N LYS A 175 -3.16 5.54 -11.16
CA LYS A 175 -4.03 4.99 -12.19
C LYS A 175 -3.28 3.92 -12.97
N THR A 176 -3.78 2.69 -12.93
CA THR A 176 -3.12 1.55 -13.55
C THR A 176 -4.09 0.70 -14.37
N THR A 177 -3.52 -0.22 -15.12
CA THR A 177 -4.26 -1.29 -15.82
C THR A 177 -3.81 -2.62 -15.26
N ILE A 178 -4.72 -3.38 -14.66
CA ILE A 178 -4.41 -4.69 -14.12
C ILE A 178 -3.85 -5.61 -15.21
N GLY A 179 -2.76 -6.31 -14.90
CA GLY A 179 -2.12 -7.24 -15.84
C GLY A 179 -1.53 -6.61 -17.10
N CYS A 180 -1.20 -5.31 -17.10
CA CYS A 180 -0.81 -4.56 -18.30
C CYS A 180 0.39 -5.11 -19.09
N LEU A 181 1.26 -5.92 -18.47
CA LEU A 181 2.38 -6.59 -19.12
C LEU A 181 2.11 -8.06 -19.47
N LEU A 182 0.92 -8.58 -19.17
CA LEU A 182 0.53 -9.97 -19.31
C LEU A 182 -0.58 -10.14 -20.35
N TYR A 183 -0.42 -9.57 -21.52
CA TYR A 183 -1.45 -9.56 -22.59
C TYR A 183 -1.94 -10.92 -23.03
N THR A 184 -1.25 -11.98 -22.70
CA THR A 184 -1.51 -13.34 -23.21
C THR A 184 -1.89 -14.33 -22.12
N SER A 185 -1.92 -13.93 -20.87
CA SER A 185 -2.39 -14.78 -19.78
C SER A 185 -3.80 -14.36 -19.38
N PRO A 186 -4.84 -15.01 -19.91
CA PRO A 186 -6.14 -14.89 -19.28
C PRO A 186 -5.98 -15.29 -17.81
N SER A 187 -6.55 -14.51 -16.92
CA SER A 187 -6.66 -14.92 -15.52
C SER A 187 -7.25 -16.33 -15.48
N PRO A 188 -6.82 -17.20 -14.55
CA PRO A 188 -7.50 -18.48 -14.37
C PRO A 188 -9.02 -18.35 -14.18
N ARG A 189 -9.49 -17.16 -13.81
CA ARG A 189 -10.91 -16.81 -13.69
C ARG A 189 -11.56 -16.50 -15.04
N ASP A 190 -10.81 -15.96 -16.00
CA ASP A 190 -11.33 -15.70 -17.36
C ASP A 190 -11.51 -17.00 -18.14
N ALA A 191 -10.75 -18.04 -17.82
CA ALA A 191 -10.88 -19.37 -18.42
C ALA A 191 -12.15 -20.12 -18.00
N THR A 192 -12.88 -19.65 -16.98
CA THR A 192 -14.14 -20.24 -16.52
C THR A 192 -15.39 -19.55 -17.09
N LEU A 193 -15.21 -18.50 -17.90
CA LEU A 193 -16.28 -17.73 -18.53
C LEU A 193 -16.46 -18.07 -20.03
N SER A 194 -15.76 -19.07 -20.55
CA SER A 194 -15.89 -19.56 -21.93
C SER A 194 -16.62 -20.89 -22.00
#